data_11b3851b81004ecb65d8feba5257802e
#
_entry.id   11b3851b81004ecb65d8feba5257802e
#
_cell.length_a   1.000
_cell.length_b   1.000
_cell.length_c   1.000
_cell.angle_alpha   90.00
_cell.angle_beta   90.00
_cell.angle_gamma   90.00
#
_symmetry.space_group_name_H-M   'P 1'
#
loop_
_entity.id
_entity.type
_entity.pdbx_description
1 polymer ?
#
loop_
_entity_poly.entity_id
_entity_poly.type
_entity_poly.pdbx_seq_one_letter_code
_entity_poly.pdbx_strand_id
1 'polypeptide(L)'
;MQGMITLRETLARFHREGVLYERKPNAWVLCTSCGHRCRIPPGRDGICKVRSNQNGVLMVPWGYAAGVALDPIEKKPFFHALPGSTALSFGMLGCDYHCAYCQNWITSQALRDPAALAGIEQVSAEEIVAMAIANHAPVITSTYNEPLITSEWAVEIFRIAKQRGLRCSYVSNGNGTPEVLEYLRPHIDFFKIDLKSSRQGNYRELGGRLETVLETIGALHTMGIWVEVVTLIVPGFNDSDRELHEIAAFLASVSADIPWHVTAFHDDYRMADRGATPAATLRRAAAIGRGEGLRFVYAGNLPGMTGDLEHTRCPQCSTLLIERRGFRIVQNHLQRGACPTCGSVIPGVWS
;
A
#
# COMPACT_ATOMS: atom_id res chain seq x y z
N MET A 1 -15.04 -37.02 -16.85
CA MET A 1 -14.44 -35.68 -16.84
C MET A 1 -14.51 -35.18 -15.40
N GLN A 2 -13.41 -35.19 -14.66
CA GLN A 2 -13.34 -34.51 -13.36
C GLN A 2 -13.49 -33.02 -13.63
N GLY A 3 -14.56 -32.40 -13.14
CA GLY A 3 -14.77 -30.97 -13.29
C GLY A 3 -13.59 -30.20 -12.72
N MET A 4 -13.03 -29.23 -13.49
CA MET A 4 -11.98 -28.34 -12.99
C MET A 4 -12.53 -27.58 -11.79
N ILE A 5 -11.88 -27.75 -10.65
CA ILE A 5 -12.20 -27.00 -9.41
C ILE A 5 -11.95 -25.53 -9.72
N THR A 6 -12.94 -24.68 -9.56
CA THR A 6 -12.82 -23.24 -9.77
C THR A 6 -11.95 -22.59 -8.69
N LEU A 7 -11.34 -21.44 -8.99
CA LEU A 7 -10.59 -20.66 -8.00
C LEU A 7 -11.45 -20.32 -6.77
N ARG A 8 -12.74 -20.04 -6.96
CA ARG A 8 -13.70 -19.77 -5.87
C ARG A 8 -13.89 -21.00 -4.96
N GLU A 9 -14.04 -22.20 -5.51
CA GLU A 9 -14.16 -23.44 -4.74
C GLU A 9 -12.85 -23.76 -4.00
N THR A 10 -11.71 -23.48 -4.61
CA THR A 10 -10.41 -23.59 -3.95
C THR A 10 -10.32 -22.65 -2.75
N LEU A 11 -10.67 -21.36 -2.94
CA LEU A 11 -10.62 -20.36 -1.88
C LEU A 11 -11.58 -20.63 -0.73
N ALA A 12 -12.69 -21.33 -0.97
CA ALA A 12 -13.64 -21.71 0.09
C ALA A 12 -12.99 -22.57 1.21
N ARG A 13 -11.86 -23.24 0.92
CA ARG A 13 -11.08 -24.01 1.89
C ARG A 13 -10.13 -23.15 2.72
N PHE A 14 -9.89 -21.91 2.31
CA PHE A 14 -8.97 -20.95 2.91
C PHE A 14 -9.72 -19.75 3.50
N HIS A 15 -10.81 -20.05 4.21
CA HIS A 15 -11.62 -19.06 4.91
C HIS A 15 -11.64 -19.33 6.41
N ARG A 16 -11.74 -18.25 7.18
CA ARG A 16 -11.98 -18.25 8.63
C ARG A 16 -13.03 -17.19 8.98
N GLU A 17 -13.70 -17.32 10.12
CA GLU A 17 -14.52 -16.24 10.66
C GLU A 17 -13.64 -15.00 10.91
N GLY A 18 -14.06 -13.87 10.37
CA GLY A 18 -13.41 -12.57 10.58
C GLY A 18 -13.88 -11.88 11.84
N VAL A 19 -13.21 -10.77 12.18
CA VAL A 19 -13.56 -9.94 13.34
C VAL A 19 -14.00 -8.54 12.95
N LEU A 20 -13.69 -8.10 11.73
CA LEU A 20 -14.01 -6.76 11.22
C LEU A 20 -15.41 -6.73 10.59
N TYR A 21 -16.44 -6.98 11.41
CA TYR A 21 -17.84 -6.89 10.96
C TYR A 21 -18.81 -6.76 12.13
N GLU A 22 -20.02 -6.36 11.81
CA GLU A 22 -21.18 -6.35 12.70
C GLU A 22 -22.27 -7.28 12.16
N ARG A 23 -22.88 -8.06 13.03
CA ARG A 23 -24.09 -8.85 12.70
C ARG A 23 -25.29 -7.92 12.60
N LYS A 24 -26.14 -8.13 11.59
CA LYS A 24 -27.37 -7.37 11.35
C LYS A 24 -28.59 -8.31 11.29
N PRO A 25 -29.82 -7.81 11.43
CA PRO A 25 -31.04 -8.62 11.31
C PRO A 25 -31.06 -9.46 10.03
N ASN A 26 -31.79 -10.56 10.05
CA ASN A 26 -31.97 -11.49 8.93
C ASN A 26 -30.65 -12.09 8.42
N ALA A 27 -29.72 -12.38 9.32
CA ALA A 27 -28.39 -12.94 9.01
C ALA A 27 -27.56 -12.08 8.02
N TRP A 28 -27.84 -10.79 7.91
CA TRP A 28 -26.95 -9.87 7.21
C TRP A 28 -25.71 -9.57 8.04
N VAL A 29 -24.63 -9.18 7.37
CA VAL A 29 -23.42 -8.65 8.03
C VAL A 29 -23.05 -7.30 7.42
N LEU A 30 -22.53 -6.40 8.26
CA LEU A 30 -21.89 -5.15 7.85
C LEU A 30 -20.38 -5.34 7.99
N CYS A 31 -19.66 -5.46 6.88
CA CYS A 31 -18.20 -5.54 6.88
C CYS A 31 -17.60 -4.16 7.15
N THR A 32 -16.63 -4.09 8.07
CA THR A 32 -15.96 -2.84 8.48
C THR A 32 -14.48 -2.79 8.11
N SER A 33 -14.03 -3.68 7.22
CA SER A 33 -12.62 -3.79 6.83
C SER A 33 -12.14 -2.68 5.89
N CYS A 34 -13.03 -2.11 5.08
CA CYS A 34 -12.71 -1.02 4.16
C CYS A 34 -13.88 -0.04 4.03
N GLY A 35 -13.62 1.14 3.44
CA GLY A 35 -14.58 2.24 3.32
C GLY A 35 -15.86 1.93 2.53
N HIS A 36 -15.94 0.80 1.83
CA HIS A 36 -17.17 0.34 1.21
C HIS A 36 -18.25 -0.06 2.22
N ARG A 37 -17.86 -0.47 3.43
CA ARG A 37 -18.82 -0.88 4.48
C ARG A 37 -19.93 -1.76 3.93
N CYS A 38 -19.54 -2.85 3.23
CA CYS A 38 -20.48 -3.71 2.51
C CYS A 38 -21.54 -4.29 3.45
N ARG A 39 -22.82 -4.05 3.13
CA ARG A 39 -23.95 -4.80 3.69
C ARG A 39 -24.11 -6.08 2.88
N ILE A 40 -23.71 -7.21 3.44
CA ILE A 40 -23.61 -8.47 2.72
C ILE A 40 -24.75 -9.39 3.19
N PRO A 41 -25.71 -9.76 2.30
CA PRO A 41 -26.75 -10.73 2.63
C PRO A 41 -26.20 -12.14 2.73
N PRO A 42 -26.93 -13.09 3.36
CA PRO A 42 -26.51 -14.49 3.44
C PRO A 42 -26.18 -15.08 2.06
N GLY A 43 -25.08 -15.84 1.98
CA GLY A 43 -24.63 -16.53 0.77
C GLY A 43 -24.03 -15.60 -0.31
N ARG A 44 -23.73 -14.33 0.01
CA ARG A 44 -23.14 -13.37 -0.93
C ARG A 44 -21.78 -12.90 -0.47
N ASP A 45 -21.05 -12.30 -1.42
CA ASP A 45 -19.73 -11.70 -1.21
C ASP A 45 -19.83 -10.18 -1.09
N GLY A 46 -18.84 -9.60 -0.40
CA GLY A 46 -18.57 -8.17 -0.49
C GLY A 46 -17.99 -7.77 -1.86
N ILE A 47 -17.83 -6.45 -2.07
CA ILE A 47 -17.31 -5.91 -3.34
C ILE A 47 -15.92 -6.45 -3.68
N CYS A 48 -15.09 -6.77 -2.69
CA CYS A 48 -13.73 -7.32 -2.86
C CYS A 48 -13.71 -8.79 -3.36
N LYS A 49 -14.85 -9.51 -3.33
CA LYS A 49 -15.04 -10.90 -3.75
C LYS A 49 -14.34 -11.98 -2.91
N VAL A 50 -13.67 -11.59 -1.83
CA VAL A 50 -12.94 -12.51 -0.95
C VAL A 50 -13.48 -12.55 0.49
N ARG A 51 -14.36 -11.64 0.84
CA ARG A 51 -15.07 -11.62 2.12
C ARG A 51 -16.53 -11.95 1.86
N SER A 52 -17.07 -12.96 2.51
CA SER A 52 -18.40 -13.51 2.23
C SER A 52 -19.22 -13.70 3.51
N ASN A 53 -20.55 -13.62 3.38
CA ASN A 53 -21.46 -13.90 4.49
C ASN A 53 -21.97 -15.34 4.42
N GLN A 54 -21.62 -16.15 5.41
CA GLN A 54 -22.16 -17.49 5.61
C GLN A 54 -23.15 -17.48 6.79
N ASN A 55 -24.43 -17.33 6.49
CA ASN A 55 -25.53 -17.36 7.47
C ASN A 55 -25.35 -16.40 8.68
N GLY A 56 -24.92 -15.17 8.44
CA GLY A 56 -24.71 -14.16 9.47
C GLY A 56 -23.32 -14.14 10.09
N VAL A 57 -22.39 -14.93 9.55
CA VAL A 57 -20.98 -14.94 9.89
C VAL A 57 -20.16 -14.44 8.71
N LEU A 58 -19.30 -13.46 8.93
CA LEU A 58 -18.39 -12.99 7.89
C LEU A 58 -17.17 -13.92 7.81
N MET A 59 -17.00 -14.55 6.66
CA MET A 59 -15.85 -15.37 6.33
C MET A 59 -14.81 -14.53 5.59
N VAL A 60 -13.53 -14.67 5.97
CA VAL A 60 -12.41 -13.88 5.44
C VAL A 60 -11.28 -14.78 4.94
N PRO A 61 -10.44 -14.32 3.99
CA PRO A 61 -9.28 -15.07 3.50
C PRO A 61 -8.31 -15.43 4.61
N TRP A 62 -7.81 -16.67 4.60
CA TRP A 62 -6.92 -17.18 5.62
C TRP A 62 -5.99 -18.27 5.10
N GLY A 63 -4.71 -18.27 5.54
CA GLY A 63 -3.80 -19.41 5.38
C GLY A 63 -3.29 -19.68 3.98
N TYR A 64 -3.24 -18.67 3.11
CA TYR A 64 -2.62 -18.76 1.79
C TYR A 64 -1.92 -17.46 1.38
N ALA A 65 -1.03 -17.56 0.43
CA ALA A 65 -0.47 -16.44 -0.31
C ALA A 65 -0.69 -16.63 -1.83
N ALA A 66 -0.91 -15.52 -2.54
CA ALA A 66 -0.94 -15.46 -4.01
C ALA A 66 0.38 -14.94 -4.59
N GLY A 67 1.30 -14.56 -3.73
CA GLY A 67 2.65 -14.13 -4.06
C GLY A 67 3.43 -13.83 -2.80
N VAL A 68 4.68 -14.30 -2.78
CA VAL A 68 5.68 -13.98 -1.76
C VAL A 68 6.96 -13.58 -2.48
N ALA A 69 7.58 -12.47 -2.07
CA ALA A 69 8.84 -12.00 -2.67
C ALA A 69 9.71 -11.29 -1.64
N LEU A 70 11.02 -11.34 -1.86
CA LEU A 70 12.03 -10.54 -1.16
C LEU A 70 12.38 -9.35 -2.05
N ASP A 71 12.10 -8.15 -1.57
CA ASP A 71 12.34 -6.91 -2.31
C ASP A 71 13.09 -5.89 -1.45
N PRO A 72 13.89 -4.99 -2.05
CA PRO A 72 14.32 -3.80 -1.33
C PRO A 72 13.14 -3.01 -0.76
N ILE A 73 13.30 -2.45 0.44
CA ILE A 73 12.24 -1.66 1.08
C ILE A 73 11.85 -0.44 0.22
N GLU A 74 12.79 0.09 -0.56
CA GLU A 74 12.56 1.18 -1.50
C GLU A 74 11.58 0.82 -2.62
N LYS A 75 11.47 -0.46 -2.99
CA LYS A 75 10.47 -0.95 -3.95
C LYS A 75 9.05 -0.97 -3.36
N LYS A 76 8.93 -0.92 -2.04
CA LYS A 76 7.64 -0.77 -1.32
C LYS A 76 7.29 0.70 -1.09
N PRO A 77 7.83 1.62 -1.81
CA PRO A 77 8.21 3.02 -1.65
C PRO A 77 8.23 3.51 -0.21
N PHE A 78 9.12 2.89 0.60
CA PHE A 78 9.51 3.42 1.90
C PHE A 78 10.95 3.94 1.81
N PHE A 79 11.10 5.26 1.77
CA PHE A 79 12.41 5.92 1.69
C PHE A 79 12.90 6.42 3.04
N HIS A 80 11.98 6.60 3.99
CA HIS A 80 12.26 7.00 5.37
C HIS A 80 11.98 5.90 6.39
N ALA A 81 11.91 4.64 5.95
CA ALA A 81 11.80 3.50 6.85
C ALA A 81 12.86 2.46 6.48
N LEU A 82 13.84 2.25 7.37
CA LEU A 82 14.91 1.24 7.28
C LEU A 82 15.59 1.19 5.87
N PRO A 83 16.10 2.30 5.33
CA PRO A 83 16.61 2.36 3.97
C PRO A 83 17.71 1.34 3.72
N GLY A 84 17.65 0.66 2.56
CA GLY A 84 18.56 -0.40 2.14
C GLY A 84 18.25 -1.77 2.74
N SER A 85 17.21 -1.90 3.57
CA SER A 85 16.80 -3.19 4.09
C SER A 85 16.00 -4.01 3.07
N THR A 86 15.94 -5.32 3.31
CA THR A 86 15.06 -6.24 2.59
C THR A 86 13.71 -6.33 3.28
N ALA A 87 12.62 -6.29 2.50
CA ALA A 87 11.28 -6.60 2.98
C ALA A 87 10.82 -7.94 2.38
N LEU A 88 10.35 -8.86 3.23
CA LEU A 88 9.56 -9.98 2.77
C LEU A 88 8.13 -9.49 2.54
N SER A 89 7.69 -9.54 1.30
CA SER A 89 6.36 -9.09 0.89
C SER A 89 5.48 -10.28 0.63
N PHE A 90 4.25 -10.25 1.11
CA PHE A 90 3.23 -11.24 0.78
C PHE A 90 1.95 -10.56 0.32
N GLY A 91 1.21 -11.25 -0.55
CA GLY A 91 -0.10 -10.82 -1.00
C GLY A 91 -1.08 -11.97 -1.09
N MET A 92 -2.35 -11.65 -1.00
CA MET A 92 -3.45 -12.57 -1.21
C MET A 92 -4.21 -12.22 -2.49
N LEU A 93 -5.41 -12.72 -2.70
CA LEU A 93 -6.25 -12.36 -3.83
C LEU A 93 -7.26 -11.29 -3.48
N GLY A 94 -7.71 -10.55 -4.52
CA GLY A 94 -8.80 -9.59 -4.44
C GLY A 94 -8.36 -8.17 -4.11
N CYS A 95 -9.23 -7.24 -4.44
CA CYS A 95 -9.09 -5.82 -4.14
C CYS A 95 -10.50 -5.23 -4.03
N ASP A 96 -10.66 -4.20 -3.24
CA ASP A 96 -11.91 -3.43 -3.16
C ASP A 96 -12.04 -2.39 -4.28
N TYR A 97 -10.92 -2.06 -4.99
CA TYR A 97 -10.90 -1.25 -6.21
C TYR A 97 -10.77 -2.09 -7.48
N HIS A 98 -10.97 -1.44 -8.65
CA HIS A 98 -10.86 -2.06 -9.98
C HIS A 98 -10.13 -1.15 -10.97
N CYS A 99 -8.99 -0.60 -10.55
CA CYS A 99 -8.17 0.32 -11.35
C CYS A 99 -7.81 -0.27 -12.71
N ALA A 100 -8.10 0.44 -13.80
CA ALA A 100 -7.80 0.01 -15.17
C ALA A 100 -6.28 -0.07 -15.45
N TYR A 101 -5.46 0.62 -14.66
CA TYR A 101 -3.99 0.64 -14.74
C TYR A 101 -3.30 -0.22 -13.65
N CYS A 102 -3.97 -1.21 -13.11
CA CYS A 102 -3.43 -1.98 -12.00
C CYS A 102 -2.26 -2.87 -12.43
N GLN A 103 -1.04 -2.60 -11.96
CA GLN A 103 0.14 -3.41 -12.23
C GLN A 103 0.09 -4.80 -11.57
N ASN A 104 -0.71 -4.95 -10.51
CA ASN A 104 -0.93 -6.23 -9.81
C ASN A 104 -2.30 -6.84 -10.16
N TRP A 105 -2.81 -6.61 -11.39
CA TRP A 105 -4.16 -7.03 -11.78
C TRP A 105 -4.37 -8.54 -11.72
N ILE A 106 -3.33 -9.35 -11.94
CA ILE A 106 -3.40 -10.82 -11.86
C ILE A 106 -3.91 -11.26 -10.49
N THR A 107 -3.42 -10.68 -9.39
CA THR A 107 -3.84 -11.01 -8.02
C THR A 107 -5.06 -10.21 -7.58
N SER A 108 -5.06 -8.90 -7.86
CA SER A 108 -6.10 -7.99 -7.37
C SER A 108 -7.44 -8.17 -8.08
N GLN A 109 -7.46 -8.60 -9.35
CA GLN A 109 -8.67 -8.80 -10.14
C GLN A 109 -9.00 -10.28 -10.42
N ALA A 110 -8.29 -11.23 -9.80
CA ALA A 110 -8.42 -12.66 -10.03
C ALA A 110 -9.86 -13.21 -9.98
N LEU A 111 -10.72 -12.63 -9.14
CA LEU A 111 -12.13 -13.05 -9.00
C LEU A 111 -13.11 -12.19 -9.80
N ARG A 112 -12.62 -11.26 -10.63
CA ARG A 112 -13.43 -10.36 -11.47
C ARG A 112 -13.07 -10.49 -12.95
N ASP A 113 -11.82 -10.77 -13.27
CA ASP A 113 -11.31 -10.85 -14.64
C ASP A 113 -10.86 -12.29 -14.95
N PRO A 114 -11.55 -12.98 -15.89
CA PRO A 114 -11.18 -14.35 -16.25
C PRO A 114 -9.77 -14.48 -16.86
N ALA A 115 -9.19 -13.39 -17.34
CA ALA A 115 -7.81 -13.37 -17.84
C ALA A 115 -6.77 -13.35 -16.69
N ALA A 116 -7.17 -13.04 -15.47
CA ALA A 116 -6.30 -13.04 -14.29
C ALA A 116 -6.12 -14.46 -13.76
N LEU A 117 -5.17 -15.19 -14.31
CA LEU A 117 -4.83 -16.57 -13.94
C LEU A 117 -3.90 -16.58 -12.72
N ALA A 118 -4.45 -16.32 -11.54
CA ALA A 118 -3.70 -16.33 -10.29
C ALA A 118 -3.70 -17.71 -9.64
N GLY A 119 -2.52 -18.18 -9.22
CA GLY A 119 -2.35 -19.30 -8.31
C GLY A 119 -2.38 -18.88 -6.85
N ILE A 120 -2.61 -19.84 -5.96
CA ILE A 120 -2.42 -19.66 -4.52
C ILE A 120 -1.61 -20.83 -3.98
N GLU A 121 -0.82 -20.53 -2.93
CA GLU A 121 -0.09 -21.52 -2.16
C GLU A 121 -0.56 -21.48 -0.72
N GLN A 122 -0.84 -22.64 -0.14
CA GLN A 122 -1.11 -22.75 1.29
C GLN A 122 0.16 -22.40 2.06
N VAL A 123 0.04 -21.50 3.03
CA VAL A 123 1.17 -21.07 3.87
C VAL A 123 0.65 -20.66 5.24
N SER A 124 1.36 -21.06 6.30
CA SER A 124 1.08 -20.61 7.66
C SER A 124 1.73 -19.26 7.96
N ALA A 125 1.27 -18.60 9.01
CA ALA A 125 1.86 -17.34 9.47
C ALA A 125 3.30 -17.55 9.96
N GLU A 126 3.56 -18.68 10.61
CA GLU A 126 4.88 -19.10 11.08
C GLU A 126 5.86 -19.29 9.92
N GLU A 127 5.44 -19.90 8.81
CA GLU A 127 6.27 -20.11 7.63
C GLU A 127 6.65 -18.78 6.97
N ILE A 128 5.72 -17.82 6.87
CA ILE A 128 6.04 -16.48 6.35
C ILE A 128 7.07 -15.78 7.23
N VAL A 129 6.91 -15.84 8.55
CA VAL A 129 7.88 -15.22 9.48
C VAL A 129 9.22 -15.95 9.44
N ALA A 130 9.23 -17.30 9.36
CA ALA A 130 10.44 -18.08 9.23
C ALA A 130 11.21 -17.75 7.94
N MET A 131 10.50 -17.58 6.81
CA MET A 131 11.11 -17.13 5.55
C MET A 131 11.75 -15.73 5.68
N ALA A 132 11.10 -14.77 6.38
CA ALA A 132 11.69 -13.46 6.61
C ALA A 132 12.99 -13.55 7.42
N ILE A 133 12.99 -14.33 8.50
CA ILE A 133 14.17 -14.53 9.37
C ILE A 133 15.30 -15.22 8.59
N ALA A 134 14.99 -16.29 7.88
CA ALA A 134 15.98 -17.04 7.09
C ALA A 134 16.67 -16.22 6.00
N ASN A 135 15.97 -15.19 5.49
CA ASN A 135 16.47 -14.27 4.46
C ASN A 135 16.94 -12.92 5.02
N HIS A 136 17.09 -12.80 6.33
CA HIS A 136 17.54 -11.56 6.99
C HIS A 136 16.70 -10.32 6.60
N ALA A 137 15.39 -10.52 6.37
CA ALA A 137 14.44 -9.45 6.05
C ALA A 137 13.86 -8.87 7.35
N PRO A 138 14.28 -7.68 7.80
CA PRO A 138 13.80 -7.09 9.05
C PRO A 138 12.36 -6.57 8.94
N VAL A 139 11.78 -6.57 7.74
CA VAL A 139 10.43 -6.06 7.48
C VAL A 139 9.57 -7.14 6.82
N ILE A 140 8.33 -7.28 7.28
CA ILE A 140 7.27 -8.03 6.58
C ILE A 140 6.21 -7.04 6.10
N THR A 141 5.88 -7.10 4.80
CA THR A 141 4.96 -6.17 4.13
C THR A 141 3.76 -6.92 3.54
N SER A 142 2.54 -6.52 3.92
CA SER A 142 1.33 -6.95 3.22
C SER A 142 1.05 -6.03 2.04
N THR A 143 0.97 -6.60 0.81
CA THR A 143 0.94 -5.84 -0.45
C THR A 143 0.39 -6.69 -1.62
N TYR A 144 0.55 -6.24 -2.87
CA TYR A 144 0.16 -6.86 -4.16
C TYR A 144 -1.34 -6.90 -4.45
N ASN A 145 -2.18 -7.14 -3.47
CA ASN A 145 -3.62 -6.91 -3.48
C ASN A 145 -3.96 -5.71 -2.60
N GLU A 146 -5.22 -5.50 -2.24
CA GLU A 146 -5.53 -4.55 -1.16
C GLU A 146 -5.44 -5.24 0.20
N PRO A 147 -4.45 -4.93 1.03
CA PRO A 147 -4.24 -5.63 2.30
C PRO A 147 -5.31 -5.35 3.36
N LEU A 148 -6.05 -4.24 3.29
CA LEU A 148 -7.13 -3.95 4.24
C LEU A 148 -8.22 -5.02 4.23
N ILE A 149 -8.51 -5.62 3.07
CA ILE A 149 -9.53 -6.67 2.98
C ILE A 149 -9.06 -8.04 3.50
N THR A 150 -7.77 -8.17 3.81
CA THR A 150 -7.13 -9.39 4.32
C THR A 150 -6.45 -9.16 5.67
N SER A 151 -6.90 -8.15 6.41
CA SER A 151 -6.25 -7.66 7.63
C SER A 151 -6.17 -8.71 8.74
N GLU A 152 -7.16 -9.58 8.87
CA GLU A 152 -7.16 -10.60 9.93
C GLU A 152 -6.01 -11.60 9.73
N TRP A 153 -5.72 -12.00 8.48
CA TRP A 153 -4.58 -12.85 8.18
C TRP A 153 -3.25 -12.10 8.34
N ALA A 154 -3.17 -10.86 7.88
CA ALA A 154 -1.98 -10.05 8.06
C ALA A 154 -1.64 -9.83 9.54
N VAL A 155 -2.64 -9.58 10.39
CA VAL A 155 -2.44 -9.42 11.84
C VAL A 155 -1.92 -10.69 12.49
N GLU A 156 -2.35 -11.88 12.07
CA GLU A 156 -1.79 -13.14 12.57
C GLU A 156 -0.30 -13.26 12.26
N ILE A 157 0.12 -12.93 11.04
CA ILE A 157 1.53 -12.91 10.65
C ILE A 157 2.29 -11.84 11.46
N PHE A 158 1.74 -10.62 11.55
CA PHE A 158 2.41 -9.50 12.21
C PHE A 158 2.58 -9.70 13.71
N ARG A 159 1.62 -10.35 14.36
CA ARG A 159 1.73 -10.71 15.77
C ARG A 159 2.95 -11.59 16.05
N ILE A 160 3.18 -12.60 15.21
CA ILE A 160 4.35 -13.49 15.30
C ILE A 160 5.63 -12.73 14.93
N ALA A 161 5.60 -11.93 13.86
CA ALA A 161 6.72 -11.10 13.41
C ALA A 161 7.22 -10.14 14.50
N LYS A 162 6.30 -9.44 15.16
CA LYS A 162 6.61 -8.54 16.28
C LYS A 162 7.28 -9.26 17.46
N GLN A 163 6.86 -10.48 17.80
CA GLN A 163 7.50 -11.30 18.84
C GLN A 163 8.94 -11.70 18.47
N ARG A 164 9.27 -11.66 17.19
CA ARG A 164 10.61 -11.94 16.65
C ARG A 164 11.42 -10.67 16.37
N GLY A 165 10.93 -9.49 16.78
CA GLY A 165 11.60 -8.21 16.58
C GLY A 165 11.55 -7.67 15.16
N LEU A 166 10.70 -8.23 14.27
CA LEU A 166 10.52 -7.74 12.92
C LEU A 166 9.58 -6.54 12.89
N ARG A 167 9.75 -5.66 11.91
CA ARG A 167 8.85 -4.56 11.59
C ARG A 167 7.77 -5.03 10.61
N CYS A 168 6.60 -4.38 10.69
CA CYS A 168 5.44 -4.74 9.88
C CYS A 168 4.90 -3.53 9.13
N SER A 169 4.54 -3.72 7.86
CA SER A 169 4.07 -2.62 7.02
C SER A 169 2.95 -3.01 6.06
N TYR A 170 2.21 -1.99 5.62
CA TYR A 170 1.19 -2.07 4.58
C TYR A 170 1.54 -1.23 3.36
N VAL A 171 1.19 -1.75 2.18
CA VAL A 171 1.15 -1.03 0.92
C VAL A 171 -0.28 -1.10 0.40
N SER A 172 -1.05 -0.02 0.56
CA SER A 172 -2.50 0.00 0.46
C SER A 172 -3.02 1.14 -0.42
N ASN A 173 -4.24 1.01 -0.92
CA ASN A 173 -4.97 2.10 -1.57
C ASN A 173 -5.56 3.12 -0.59
N GLY A 174 -5.46 2.87 0.71
CA GLY A 174 -5.90 3.78 1.76
C GLY A 174 -7.41 3.84 2.01
N ASN A 175 -8.21 2.93 1.45
CA ASN A 175 -9.66 2.91 1.68
C ASN A 175 -10.02 2.27 3.05
N GLY A 176 -9.40 2.77 4.13
CA GLY A 176 -9.56 2.26 5.49
C GLY A 176 -10.85 2.72 6.16
N THR A 177 -11.23 2.02 7.22
CA THR A 177 -12.25 2.48 8.18
C THR A 177 -11.56 2.73 9.53
N PRO A 178 -12.12 3.53 10.43
CA PRO A 178 -11.60 3.66 11.78
C PRO A 178 -11.42 2.31 12.47
N GLU A 179 -12.36 1.37 12.27
CA GLU A 179 -12.33 0.04 12.88
C GLU A 179 -11.11 -0.79 12.42
N VAL A 180 -10.80 -0.80 11.11
CA VAL A 180 -9.64 -1.55 10.62
C VAL A 180 -8.34 -0.88 11.01
N LEU A 181 -8.27 0.45 11.07
CA LEU A 181 -7.07 1.17 11.48
C LEU A 181 -6.75 0.91 12.97
N GLU A 182 -7.75 0.96 13.85
CA GLU A 182 -7.56 0.61 15.26
C GLU A 182 -7.18 -0.88 15.44
N TYR A 183 -7.75 -1.79 14.64
CA TYR A 183 -7.39 -3.20 14.64
C TYR A 183 -5.93 -3.43 14.23
N LEU A 184 -5.43 -2.66 13.26
CA LEU A 184 -4.04 -2.76 12.77
C LEU A 184 -3.02 -2.06 13.66
N ARG A 185 -3.42 -0.99 14.37
CA ARG A 185 -2.54 -0.09 15.11
C ARG A 185 -1.49 -0.78 15.99
N PRO A 186 -1.81 -1.81 16.80
CA PRO A 186 -0.80 -2.46 17.65
C PRO A 186 0.19 -3.35 16.87
N HIS A 187 -0.05 -3.60 15.59
CA HIS A 187 0.66 -4.60 14.80
C HIS A 187 1.50 -4.02 13.66
N ILE A 188 1.34 -2.73 13.34
CA ILE A 188 1.96 -2.10 12.17
C ILE A 188 2.91 -0.96 12.58
N ASP A 189 4.03 -0.82 11.88
CA ASP A 189 5.04 0.23 12.13
C ASP A 189 4.97 1.35 11.08
N PHE A 190 4.77 0.99 9.80
CA PHE A 190 4.68 1.96 8.70
C PHE A 190 3.64 1.58 7.67
N PHE A 191 3.11 2.59 7.04
CA PHE A 191 2.01 2.46 6.10
C PHE A 191 2.27 3.30 4.84
N LYS A 192 2.27 2.66 3.66
CA LYS A 192 2.32 3.37 2.39
C LYS A 192 0.91 3.43 1.79
N ILE A 193 0.48 4.65 1.41
CA ILE A 193 -0.82 4.88 0.80
C ILE A 193 -0.66 5.36 -0.64
N ASP A 194 -1.43 4.76 -1.55
CA ASP A 194 -1.61 5.27 -2.90
C ASP A 194 -2.72 6.34 -2.90
N LEU A 195 -2.36 7.62 -2.84
CA LEU A 195 -3.28 8.71 -3.12
C LEU A 195 -3.35 8.93 -4.63
N LYS A 196 -4.38 8.36 -5.24
CA LYS A 196 -4.43 8.17 -6.69
C LYS A 196 -4.92 9.40 -7.47
N SER A 197 -5.57 10.35 -6.81
CA SER A 197 -6.14 11.57 -7.41
C SER A 197 -6.65 12.51 -6.30
N SER A 198 -6.84 13.79 -6.62
CA SER A 198 -7.59 14.74 -5.79
C SER A 198 -9.07 14.85 -6.19
N ARG A 199 -9.52 14.08 -7.19
CA ARG A 199 -10.87 14.18 -7.72
C ARG A 199 -11.73 12.99 -7.35
N GLN A 200 -12.89 13.26 -6.76
CA GLN A 200 -13.88 12.20 -6.46
C GLN A 200 -14.39 11.50 -7.73
N GLY A 201 -14.40 12.20 -8.89
CA GLY A 201 -14.74 11.58 -10.18
C GLY A 201 -13.80 10.42 -10.52
N ASN A 202 -12.49 10.65 -10.45
CA ASN A 202 -11.46 9.63 -10.68
C ASN A 202 -11.59 8.47 -9.69
N TYR A 203 -11.85 8.75 -8.41
CA TYR A 203 -12.07 7.69 -7.42
C TYR A 203 -13.30 6.84 -7.70
N ARG A 204 -14.39 7.41 -8.26
CA ARG A 204 -15.55 6.61 -8.70
C ARG A 204 -15.19 5.64 -9.83
N GLU A 205 -14.36 6.08 -10.78
CA GLU A 205 -13.84 5.21 -11.85
C GLU A 205 -12.97 4.07 -11.31
N LEU A 206 -12.21 4.33 -10.23
CA LEU A 206 -11.39 3.32 -9.56
C LEU A 206 -12.21 2.40 -8.63
N GLY A 207 -13.45 2.76 -8.35
CA GLY A 207 -14.33 2.04 -7.41
C GLY A 207 -14.16 2.45 -5.96
N GLY A 208 -13.66 3.65 -5.67
CA GLY A 208 -13.38 4.12 -4.33
C GLY A 208 -14.00 5.48 -3.97
N ARG A 209 -13.59 6.02 -2.82
CA ARG A 209 -13.98 7.34 -2.32
C ARG A 209 -12.74 8.10 -1.88
N LEU A 210 -12.55 9.30 -2.44
CA LEU A 210 -11.43 10.18 -2.09
C LEU A 210 -11.42 10.51 -0.60
N GLU A 211 -12.55 10.96 -0.05
CA GLU A 211 -12.70 11.35 1.35
C GLU A 211 -12.15 10.30 2.32
N THR A 212 -12.50 9.03 2.12
CA THR A 212 -12.02 7.92 2.97
C THR A 212 -10.50 7.78 2.96
N VAL A 213 -9.87 7.99 1.79
CA VAL A 213 -8.39 7.91 1.68
C VAL A 213 -7.73 9.08 2.38
N LEU A 214 -8.27 10.29 2.25
CA LEU A 214 -7.77 11.47 2.94
C LEU A 214 -7.90 11.31 4.47
N GLU A 215 -9.06 10.84 4.95
CA GLU A 215 -9.29 10.52 6.37
C GLU A 215 -8.30 9.46 6.88
N THR A 216 -8.02 8.42 6.08
CA THR A 216 -7.06 7.36 6.44
C THR A 216 -5.65 7.91 6.62
N ILE A 217 -5.18 8.80 5.71
CA ILE A 217 -3.86 9.45 5.82
C ILE A 217 -3.76 10.25 7.11
N GLY A 218 -4.76 11.09 7.39
CA GLY A 218 -4.80 11.90 8.61
C GLY A 218 -4.87 11.06 9.89
N ALA A 219 -5.70 10.00 9.90
CA ALA A 219 -5.85 9.11 11.04
C ALA A 219 -4.54 8.36 11.36
N LEU A 220 -3.88 7.77 10.37
CA LEU A 220 -2.60 7.07 10.56
C LEU A 220 -1.51 8.00 11.10
N HIS A 221 -1.42 9.23 10.58
CA HIS A 221 -0.50 10.24 11.09
C HIS A 221 -0.79 10.57 12.56
N THR A 222 -2.07 10.80 12.90
CA THR A 222 -2.51 11.07 14.29
C THR A 222 -2.24 9.89 15.22
N MET A 223 -2.32 8.65 14.73
CA MET A 223 -1.99 7.44 15.49
C MET A 223 -0.48 7.26 15.73
N GLY A 224 0.37 8.10 15.13
CA GLY A 224 1.82 8.01 15.23
C GLY A 224 2.44 6.89 14.38
N ILE A 225 1.71 6.35 13.41
CA ILE A 225 2.23 5.38 12.44
C ILE A 225 3.00 6.16 11.36
N TRP A 226 4.19 5.68 10.96
CA TRP A 226 4.94 6.32 9.90
C TRP A 226 4.21 6.15 8.56
N VAL A 227 3.94 7.25 7.88
CA VAL A 227 3.19 7.27 6.60
C VAL A 227 4.07 7.81 5.48
N GLU A 228 4.13 7.10 4.36
CA GLU A 228 4.62 7.62 3.09
C GLU A 228 3.50 7.52 2.03
N VAL A 229 3.39 8.53 1.17
CA VAL A 229 2.30 8.60 0.19
C VAL A 229 2.85 8.53 -1.23
N VAL A 230 2.22 7.72 -2.06
CA VAL A 230 2.57 7.55 -3.48
C VAL A 230 1.43 8.05 -4.35
N THR A 231 1.78 8.79 -5.39
CA THR A 231 0.87 9.09 -6.50
C THR A 231 1.49 8.58 -7.79
N LEU A 232 0.91 7.53 -8.37
CA LEU A 232 1.22 7.11 -9.73
C LEU A 232 0.65 8.17 -10.67
N ILE A 233 1.51 8.90 -11.34
CA ILE A 233 1.09 9.96 -12.27
C ILE A 233 0.72 9.33 -13.61
N VAL A 234 -0.54 9.36 -13.96
CA VAL A 234 -1.09 8.76 -15.18
C VAL A 234 -1.47 9.86 -16.16
N PRO A 235 -0.89 9.89 -17.38
CA PRO A 235 -1.17 10.92 -18.37
C PRO A 235 -2.67 11.06 -18.69
N GLY A 236 -3.18 12.29 -18.62
CA GLY A 236 -4.59 12.61 -18.88
C GLY A 236 -5.58 12.11 -17.82
N PHE A 237 -5.10 11.58 -16.69
CA PHE A 237 -5.96 11.14 -15.60
C PHE A 237 -5.78 11.99 -14.33
N ASN A 238 -4.55 12.15 -13.85
CA ASN A 238 -4.24 12.87 -12.61
C ASN A 238 -2.97 13.74 -12.71
N ASP A 239 -2.53 14.09 -13.92
CA ASP A 239 -1.26 14.79 -14.19
C ASP A 239 -1.41 16.31 -14.38
N SER A 240 -2.60 16.88 -14.16
CA SER A 240 -2.81 18.34 -14.25
C SER A 240 -2.17 19.07 -13.07
N ASP A 241 -1.60 20.27 -13.32
CA ASP A 241 -0.98 21.08 -12.25
C ASP A 241 -1.93 21.33 -11.09
N ARG A 242 -3.18 21.67 -11.39
CA ARG A 242 -4.22 21.88 -10.38
C ARG A 242 -4.36 20.67 -9.45
N GLU A 243 -4.42 19.47 -10.01
CA GLU A 243 -4.61 18.25 -9.22
C GLU A 243 -3.37 17.92 -8.40
N LEU A 244 -2.17 18.12 -8.95
CA LEU A 244 -0.90 17.96 -8.25
C LEU A 244 -0.76 18.94 -7.08
N HIS A 245 -1.18 20.21 -7.27
CA HIS A 245 -1.26 21.22 -6.19
C HIS A 245 -2.24 20.79 -5.09
N GLU A 246 -3.44 20.34 -5.45
CA GLU A 246 -4.45 19.89 -4.49
C GLU A 246 -3.95 18.68 -3.65
N ILE A 247 -3.27 17.71 -4.27
CA ILE A 247 -2.66 16.56 -3.56
C ILE A 247 -1.56 17.06 -2.60
N ALA A 248 -0.63 17.86 -3.10
CA ALA A 248 0.52 18.33 -2.33
C ALA A 248 0.10 19.21 -1.14
N ALA A 249 -0.84 20.15 -1.38
CA ALA A 249 -1.40 21.02 -0.34
C ALA A 249 -2.10 20.22 0.75
N PHE A 250 -2.89 19.18 0.38
CA PHE A 250 -3.49 18.28 1.35
C PHE A 250 -2.42 17.58 2.21
N LEU A 251 -1.41 16.97 1.59
CA LEU A 251 -0.35 16.27 2.32
C LEU A 251 0.41 17.21 3.26
N ALA A 252 0.77 18.42 2.79
CA ALA A 252 1.42 19.43 3.59
C ALA A 252 0.54 19.91 4.76
N SER A 253 -0.78 19.95 4.60
CA SER A 253 -1.72 20.29 5.68
C SER A 253 -1.78 19.24 6.78
N VAL A 254 -1.54 17.95 6.45
CA VAL A 254 -1.42 16.87 7.46
C VAL A 254 -0.05 16.94 8.13
N SER A 255 1.02 16.93 7.33
CA SER A 255 2.39 17.15 7.79
C SER A 255 3.34 17.40 6.62
N ALA A 256 4.15 18.45 6.72
CA ALA A 256 5.21 18.72 5.76
C ALA A 256 6.28 17.60 5.70
N ASP A 257 6.30 16.73 6.69
CA ASP A 257 7.26 15.63 6.81
C ASP A 257 6.82 14.33 6.14
N ILE A 258 5.58 14.22 5.65
CA ILE A 258 5.12 13.06 4.90
C ILE A 258 5.87 13.01 3.56
N PRO A 259 6.68 11.97 3.30
CA PRO A 259 7.33 11.79 2.01
C PRO A 259 6.27 11.54 0.93
N TRP A 260 6.31 12.36 -0.13
CA TRP A 260 5.47 12.18 -1.31
C TRP A 260 6.27 11.60 -2.47
N HIS A 261 5.88 10.43 -2.94
CA HIS A 261 6.49 9.76 -4.09
C HIS A 261 5.64 9.96 -5.33
N VAL A 262 6.11 10.74 -6.28
CA VAL A 262 5.53 10.86 -7.61
C VAL A 262 6.16 9.83 -8.53
N THR A 263 5.39 8.85 -8.99
CA THR A 263 5.93 7.72 -9.76
C THR A 263 5.40 7.69 -11.18
N ALA A 264 6.26 7.30 -12.13
CA ALA A 264 5.87 7.19 -13.52
C ALA A 264 4.97 5.97 -13.76
N PHE A 265 3.89 6.20 -14.48
CA PHE A 265 3.04 5.18 -15.08
C PHE A 265 3.71 4.63 -16.35
N HIS A 266 3.51 3.37 -16.62
CA HIS A 266 3.67 2.73 -17.92
C HIS A 266 2.39 1.95 -18.26
N ASP A 267 2.15 1.75 -19.54
CA ASP A 267 0.98 1.02 -20.01
C ASP A 267 0.89 -0.35 -19.36
N ASP A 268 -0.28 -0.68 -18.80
CA ASP A 268 -0.55 -1.94 -18.14
C ASP A 268 -2.05 -2.24 -18.10
N TYR A 269 -2.40 -3.51 -18.00
CA TYR A 269 -3.75 -4.07 -17.87
C TYR A 269 -4.71 -3.53 -18.92
N ARG A 270 -5.72 -2.74 -18.54
CA ARG A 270 -6.75 -2.17 -19.43
C ARG A 270 -6.44 -0.75 -19.88
N MET A 271 -5.30 -0.21 -19.49
CA MET A 271 -4.85 1.12 -19.85
C MET A 271 -3.50 1.01 -20.58
N ALA A 272 -3.58 0.57 -21.85
CA ALA A 272 -2.44 0.24 -22.70
C ALA A 272 -2.28 1.21 -23.89
N ASP A 273 -2.88 2.41 -23.82
CA ASP A 273 -2.98 3.38 -24.91
C ASP A 273 -2.59 4.82 -24.51
N ARG A 274 -2.11 5.01 -23.28
CA ARG A 274 -1.80 6.35 -22.75
C ARG A 274 -0.35 6.75 -22.88
N GLY A 275 0.55 5.80 -23.05
CA GLY A 275 1.99 6.02 -23.02
C GLY A 275 2.53 6.29 -21.63
N ALA A 276 3.84 6.11 -21.47
CA ALA A 276 4.52 6.27 -20.19
C ALA A 276 4.58 7.75 -19.74
N THR A 277 4.59 7.97 -18.44
CA THR A 277 4.75 9.32 -17.87
C THR A 277 6.15 9.86 -18.15
N PRO A 278 6.26 11.04 -18.80
CA PRO A 278 7.56 11.67 -19.04
C PRO A 278 8.27 12.11 -17.75
N ALA A 279 9.60 12.01 -17.70
CA ALA A 279 10.40 12.50 -16.58
C ALA A 279 10.18 13.99 -16.26
N ALA A 280 9.87 14.81 -17.28
CA ALA A 280 9.53 16.21 -17.10
C ALA A 280 8.28 16.40 -16.23
N THR A 281 7.27 15.54 -16.39
CA THR A 281 6.04 15.55 -15.56
C THR A 281 6.35 15.25 -14.10
N LEU A 282 7.22 14.28 -13.82
CA LEU A 282 7.64 13.98 -12.44
C LEU A 282 8.44 15.13 -11.81
N ARG A 283 9.35 15.75 -12.58
CA ARG A 283 10.08 16.93 -12.09
C ARG A 283 9.14 18.11 -11.79
N ARG A 284 8.13 18.34 -12.63
CA ARG A 284 7.10 19.33 -12.40
C ARG A 284 6.28 19.04 -11.15
N ALA A 285 5.80 17.80 -10.98
CA ALA A 285 5.08 17.37 -9.80
C ALA A 285 5.92 17.56 -8.52
N ALA A 286 7.20 17.22 -8.57
CA ALA A 286 8.10 17.41 -7.43
C ALA A 286 8.33 18.89 -7.10
N ALA A 287 8.43 19.76 -8.11
CA ALA A 287 8.53 21.21 -7.90
C ALA A 287 7.26 21.77 -7.24
N ILE A 288 6.08 21.33 -7.69
CA ILE A 288 4.79 21.67 -7.10
C ILE A 288 4.74 21.23 -5.63
N GLY A 289 5.09 19.97 -5.34
CA GLY A 289 5.08 19.45 -3.97
C GLY A 289 5.96 20.24 -3.01
N ARG A 290 7.16 20.63 -3.45
CA ARG A 290 8.05 21.50 -2.67
C ARG A 290 7.49 22.91 -2.51
N GLY A 291 6.83 23.44 -3.55
CA GLY A 291 6.17 24.74 -3.51
C GLY A 291 5.00 24.81 -2.52
N GLU A 292 4.30 23.70 -2.31
CA GLU A 292 3.25 23.54 -1.31
C GLU A 292 3.80 23.26 0.11
N GLY A 293 5.12 23.19 0.29
CA GLY A 293 5.78 23.07 1.59
C GLY A 293 6.18 21.67 2.00
N LEU A 294 6.02 20.65 1.16
CA LEU A 294 6.53 19.30 1.45
C LEU A 294 8.05 19.28 1.48
N ARG A 295 8.64 18.78 2.56
CA ARG A 295 10.10 18.70 2.76
C ARG A 295 10.73 17.57 1.95
N PHE A 296 9.98 16.50 1.67
CA PHE A 296 10.47 15.28 1.04
C PHE A 296 9.57 14.90 -0.12
N VAL A 297 10.06 15.13 -1.34
CA VAL A 297 9.36 14.74 -2.58
C VAL A 297 10.32 13.93 -3.45
N TYR A 298 9.91 12.73 -3.79
CA TYR A 298 10.70 11.76 -4.55
C TYR A 298 10.07 11.44 -5.89
N ALA A 299 10.89 11.15 -6.91
CA ALA A 299 10.42 10.64 -8.19
C ALA A 299 10.84 9.18 -8.36
N GLY A 300 9.91 8.32 -8.76
CA GLY A 300 10.12 6.89 -8.91
C GLY A 300 9.77 6.33 -10.29
N ASN A 301 10.13 5.08 -10.54
CA ASN A 301 9.91 4.31 -11.77
C ASN A 301 10.66 4.80 -13.01
N LEU A 302 11.55 5.80 -12.88
CA LEU A 302 12.43 6.30 -13.94
C LEU A 302 13.86 6.48 -13.40
N PRO A 303 14.56 5.39 -13.02
CA PRO A 303 15.85 5.46 -12.36
C PRO A 303 16.90 6.22 -13.20
N GLY A 304 17.54 7.22 -12.56
CA GLY A 304 18.56 8.07 -13.17
C GLY A 304 18.03 9.12 -14.17
N MET A 305 16.71 9.19 -14.44
CA MET A 305 16.13 10.13 -15.39
C MET A 305 15.54 11.39 -14.74
N THR A 306 15.42 11.40 -13.43
CA THR A 306 14.76 12.48 -12.67
C THR A 306 15.75 13.34 -11.87
N GLY A 307 17.05 13.14 -12.08
CA GLY A 307 18.11 13.85 -11.36
C GLY A 307 18.13 13.48 -9.88
N ASP A 308 18.29 14.47 -9.00
CA ASP A 308 18.43 14.29 -7.54
C ASP A 308 17.14 13.85 -6.83
N LEU A 309 16.02 13.65 -7.55
CA LEU A 309 14.73 13.33 -6.94
C LEU A 309 14.62 11.90 -6.38
N GLU A 310 15.65 11.07 -6.58
CA GLU A 310 15.76 9.76 -5.92
C GLU A 310 16.48 9.86 -4.56
N HIS A 311 17.16 10.97 -4.27
CA HIS A 311 18.02 11.12 -3.11
C HIS A 311 17.31 11.79 -1.94
N THR A 312 17.66 11.40 -0.70
CA THR A 312 17.23 12.13 0.49
C THR A 312 18.27 13.22 0.82
N ARG A 313 17.82 14.46 0.89
CA ARG A 313 18.61 15.60 1.33
C ARG A 313 18.09 16.20 2.62
N CYS A 314 18.97 16.79 3.40
CA CYS A 314 18.59 17.51 4.60
C CYS A 314 17.73 18.74 4.22
N PRO A 315 16.51 18.89 4.76
CA PRO A 315 15.67 20.05 4.42
C PRO A 315 16.21 21.37 4.97
N GLN A 316 17.13 21.33 5.96
CA GLN A 316 17.72 22.53 6.57
C GLN A 316 18.99 23.01 5.84
N CYS A 317 19.90 22.12 5.45
CA CYS A 317 21.19 22.50 4.90
C CYS A 317 21.49 21.87 3.52
N SER A 318 20.55 21.18 2.93
CA SER A 318 20.64 20.53 1.60
C SER A 318 21.74 19.45 1.48
N THR A 319 22.43 19.07 2.56
CA THR A 319 23.42 17.98 2.55
C THR A 319 22.76 16.70 2.02
N LEU A 320 23.47 15.98 1.14
CA LEU A 320 23.07 14.66 0.67
C LEU A 320 23.16 13.67 1.85
N LEU A 321 22.02 13.07 2.21
CA LEU A 321 21.92 12.13 3.32
C LEU A 321 21.89 10.70 2.86
N ILE A 322 21.03 10.39 1.87
CA ILE A 322 20.94 9.05 1.29
C ILE A 322 20.96 9.19 -0.23
N GLU A 323 21.97 8.57 -0.82
CA GLU A 323 22.12 8.48 -2.27
C GLU A 323 21.47 7.17 -2.76
N ARG A 324 20.60 7.28 -3.76
CA ARG A 324 19.90 6.14 -4.37
C ARG A 324 20.10 6.11 -5.87
N ARG A 325 20.06 4.90 -6.42
CA ARG A 325 19.90 4.65 -7.85
C ARG A 325 18.82 3.59 -8.03
N GLY A 326 17.62 4.02 -8.41
CA GLY A 326 16.42 3.17 -8.36
C GLY A 326 16.14 2.70 -6.93
N PHE A 327 16.10 1.39 -6.73
CA PHE A 327 15.85 0.78 -5.41
C PHE A 327 17.13 0.44 -4.62
N ARG A 328 18.31 0.82 -5.13
CA ARG A 328 19.58 0.55 -4.48
C ARG A 328 20.09 1.77 -3.72
N ILE A 329 20.45 1.59 -2.46
CA ILE A 329 21.21 2.56 -1.70
C ILE A 329 22.67 2.51 -2.17
N VAL A 330 23.20 3.66 -2.57
CA VAL A 330 24.61 3.84 -2.93
C VAL A 330 25.41 4.27 -1.69
N GLN A 331 24.87 5.28 -0.95
CA GLN A 331 25.47 5.77 0.29
C GLN A 331 24.35 6.17 1.27
N ASN A 332 24.63 6.00 2.56
CA ASN A 332 23.78 6.47 3.64
C ASN A 332 24.65 7.16 4.70
N HIS A 333 24.49 8.46 4.83
CA HIS A 333 25.24 9.33 5.73
C HIS A 333 24.49 9.70 7.01
N LEU A 334 23.22 9.26 7.15
CA LEU A 334 22.45 9.54 8.37
C LEU A 334 23.14 8.99 9.60
N GLN A 335 23.22 9.79 10.64
CA GLN A 335 23.76 9.41 11.95
C GLN A 335 22.64 9.36 12.98
N ARG A 336 22.16 8.17 13.29
CA ARG A 336 21.04 7.95 14.24
C ARG A 336 19.80 8.78 13.88
N GLY A 337 19.46 8.88 12.59
CA GLY A 337 18.33 9.65 12.11
C GLY A 337 18.56 11.18 12.04
N ALA A 338 19.80 11.65 12.16
CA ALA A 338 20.13 13.08 12.08
C ALA A 338 21.11 13.39 10.94
N CYS A 339 21.07 14.62 10.46
CA CYS A 339 22.00 15.15 9.47
C CYS A 339 23.41 15.31 10.09
N PRO A 340 24.47 14.73 9.49
CA PRO A 340 25.83 14.82 10.04
C PRO A 340 26.43 16.23 9.97
N THR A 341 25.88 17.12 9.12
CA THR A 341 26.38 18.48 8.89
C THR A 341 25.78 19.50 9.86
N CYS A 342 24.46 19.49 10.05
CA CYS A 342 23.77 20.52 10.86
C CYS A 342 23.03 19.96 12.09
N GLY A 343 23.06 18.64 12.30
CA GLY A 343 22.42 18.00 13.45
C GLY A 343 20.89 17.89 13.38
N SER A 344 20.25 18.42 12.32
CA SER A 344 18.78 18.36 12.20
C SER A 344 18.28 16.90 12.18
N VAL A 345 17.30 16.62 13.01
CA VAL A 345 16.60 15.32 13.02
C VAL A 345 15.79 15.17 11.71
N ILE A 346 15.96 14.04 11.06
CA ILE A 346 15.24 13.69 9.84
C ILE A 346 14.10 12.76 10.23
N PRO A 347 12.84 13.14 9.95
CA PRO A 347 11.68 12.30 10.25
C PRO A 347 11.74 10.95 9.53
N GLY A 348 11.42 9.86 10.23
CA GLY A 348 11.47 8.51 9.68
C GLY A 348 11.66 7.43 10.75
N VAL A 349 11.74 6.18 10.30
CA VAL A 349 12.05 5.00 11.11
C VAL A 349 13.41 4.47 10.65
N TRP A 350 14.47 4.76 11.42
CA TRP A 350 15.85 4.54 10.99
C TRP A 350 16.50 3.30 11.62
N SER A 351 15.84 2.66 12.61
CA SER A 351 16.31 1.46 13.32
C SER A 351 15.16 0.58 13.78
#